data_7f5bbee37c775ac53ad71be775201ce7
#
_entry.id   7f5bbee37c775ac53ad71be775201ce7
#
_cell.length_a   1.000
_cell.length_b   1.000
_cell.length_c   1.000
_cell.angle_alpha   90.00
_cell.angle_beta   90.00
_cell.angle_gamma   90.00
#
_symmetry.space_group_name_H-M   'P 1'
#
loop_
_entity.id
_entity.type
_entity.pdbx_description
1 polymer ?
#
loop_
_entity_poly.entity_id
_entity_poly.type
_entity_poly.pdbx_seq_one_letter_code
_entity_poly.pdbx_strand_id
1 'polypeptide(L)'
;MGLITVEGIRVFAHHGHLPEEAVLGGHFIVNVLVEADTTEVEKTDDLNDTVDYVKIIEIVKQQMAIRANMIEHPAKRIVDAILPLNKVQKVTVEVEKIQPPIDATFDKISVTTEGSN
;
A
#
# COMPACT_ATOMS: atom_id res chain seq x y z
N MET A 1 3.77 21.55 -1.77
CA MET A 1 3.65 20.20 -1.18
C MET A 1 2.19 19.78 -1.16
N GLY A 2 1.91 18.57 -1.53
CA GLY A 2 0.56 18.02 -1.51
C GLY A 2 0.55 16.60 -1.01
N LEU A 3 -0.64 16.12 -0.66
CA LEU A 3 -0.88 14.74 -0.25
C LEU A 3 -1.73 14.06 -1.32
N ILE A 4 -1.27 12.90 -1.78
CA ILE A 4 -2.03 12.04 -2.67
C ILE A 4 -2.36 10.79 -1.88
N THR A 5 -3.66 10.52 -1.72
CA THR A 5 -4.13 9.40 -0.93
C THR A 5 -4.91 8.45 -1.81
N VAL A 6 -4.55 7.17 -1.78
CA VAL A 6 -5.33 6.11 -2.41
C VAL A 6 -5.76 5.17 -1.30
N GLU A 7 -7.04 5.18 -0.97
CA GLU A 7 -7.61 4.46 0.16
C GLU A 7 -8.49 3.31 -0.29
N GLY A 8 -8.51 2.26 0.52
CA GLY A 8 -9.43 1.16 0.32
C GLY A 8 -9.12 0.28 -0.88
N ILE A 9 -7.85 0.13 -1.24
CA ILE A 9 -7.46 -0.81 -2.30
C ILE A 9 -7.67 -2.22 -1.76
N ARG A 10 -8.65 -2.93 -2.32
CA ARG A 10 -9.02 -4.27 -1.86
C ARG A 10 -8.31 -5.32 -2.68
N VAL A 11 -7.62 -6.22 -2.00
CA VAL A 11 -6.93 -7.34 -2.65
C VAL A 11 -7.19 -8.63 -1.90
N PHE A 12 -7.25 -9.74 -2.64
CA PHE A 12 -7.23 -11.08 -2.08
C PHE A 12 -5.81 -11.62 -2.18
N ALA A 13 -5.25 -12.07 -1.07
CA ALA A 13 -3.85 -12.50 -1.03
C ALA A 13 -3.65 -13.60 0.01
N HIS A 14 -2.46 -14.19 0.04
CA HIS A 14 -2.15 -15.35 0.86
C HIS A 14 -1.09 -15.04 1.92
N HIS A 15 -1.09 -13.80 2.43
CA HIS A 15 -0.14 -13.38 3.46
C HIS A 15 -0.56 -13.89 4.84
N GLY A 16 0.43 -14.24 5.64
CA GLY A 16 0.26 -14.65 7.01
C GLY A 16 1.12 -15.86 7.35
N HIS A 17 1.47 -15.99 8.63
CA HIS A 17 2.30 -17.10 9.11
C HIS A 17 1.51 -18.36 9.43
N LEU A 18 0.18 -18.26 9.57
CA LEU A 18 -0.67 -19.42 9.82
C LEU A 18 -0.84 -20.23 8.53
N PRO A 19 -0.82 -21.59 8.62
CA PRO A 19 -1.03 -22.44 7.44
C PRO A 19 -2.33 -22.14 6.69
N GLU A 20 -3.41 -21.83 7.40
CA GLU A 20 -4.71 -21.50 6.83
C GLU A 20 -4.63 -20.25 5.95
N GLU A 21 -3.86 -19.25 6.36
CA GLU A 21 -3.69 -18.01 5.61
C GLU A 21 -2.95 -18.26 4.29
N ALA A 22 -1.95 -19.15 4.31
CA ALA A 22 -1.19 -19.50 3.11
C ALA A 22 -2.02 -20.28 2.09
N VAL A 23 -2.88 -21.16 2.56
CA VAL A 23 -3.68 -22.06 1.70
C VAL A 23 -4.97 -21.40 1.23
N LEU A 24 -5.74 -20.82 2.15
CA LEU A 24 -7.06 -20.29 1.87
C LEU A 24 -7.02 -18.83 1.42
N GLY A 25 -5.97 -18.09 1.81
CA GLY A 25 -5.90 -16.66 1.56
C GLY A 25 -6.85 -15.87 2.42
N GLY A 26 -6.94 -14.58 2.15
CA GLY A 26 -7.82 -13.67 2.86
C GLY A 26 -7.92 -12.33 2.16
N HIS A 27 -8.83 -11.51 2.65
CA HIS A 27 -9.02 -10.16 2.15
C HIS A 27 -8.14 -9.16 2.90
N PHE A 28 -7.54 -8.26 2.14
CA PHE A 28 -6.70 -7.18 2.64
C PHE A 28 -7.18 -5.86 2.08
N ILE A 29 -6.98 -4.80 2.86
CA ILE A 29 -7.20 -3.43 2.38
C ILE A 29 -5.86 -2.72 2.51
N VAL A 30 -5.46 -2.03 1.44
CA VAL A 30 -4.22 -1.25 1.42
C VAL A 30 -4.56 0.22 1.25
N ASN A 31 -4.02 1.04 2.13
CA ASN A 31 -4.16 2.49 2.08
C ASN A 31 -2.78 3.10 1.86
N VAL A 32 -2.67 3.99 0.90
CA VAL A 32 -1.40 4.63 0.53
C VAL A 32 -1.54 6.14 0.66
N LEU A 33 -0.61 6.75 1.38
CA LEU A 33 -0.49 8.20 1.50
C LEU A 33 0.87 8.61 0.95
N VAL A 34 0.88 9.48 -0.05
CA VAL A 34 2.09 9.98 -0.68
C VAL A 34 2.18 11.48 -0.47
N GLU A 35 3.27 11.92 0.15
CA GLU A 35 3.63 13.35 0.18
C GLU A 35 4.48 13.62 -1.06
N ALA A 36 4.04 14.55 -1.89
CA ALA A 36 4.65 14.84 -3.17
C ALA A 36 4.80 16.34 -3.40
N ASP A 37 5.74 16.69 -4.25
CA ASP A 37 5.85 18.07 -4.74
C ASP A 37 4.82 18.27 -5.85
N THR A 38 3.74 18.95 -5.53
CA THR A 38 2.64 19.23 -6.46
C THR A 38 2.71 20.65 -7.04
N THR A 39 3.80 21.38 -6.79
CA THR A 39 3.94 22.79 -7.19
C THR A 39 3.79 22.98 -8.70
N GLU A 40 4.45 22.13 -9.49
CA GLU A 40 4.37 22.24 -10.96
C GLU A 40 2.99 21.87 -11.49
N VAL A 41 2.45 20.72 -11.10
CA VAL A 41 1.17 20.24 -11.63
C VAL A 41 0.02 21.16 -11.27
N GLU A 42 0.11 21.86 -10.14
CA GLU A 42 -0.88 22.87 -9.74
C GLU A 42 -0.97 24.01 -10.75
N LYS A 43 0.08 24.23 -11.53
CA LYS A 43 0.16 25.28 -12.56
C LYS A 43 -0.02 24.73 -13.97
N THR A 44 0.57 23.57 -14.27
CA THR A 44 0.66 23.05 -15.64
C THR A 44 -0.51 22.17 -16.02
N ASP A 45 -1.16 21.55 -15.04
CA ASP A 45 -2.23 20.56 -15.27
C ASP A 45 -1.75 19.40 -16.17
N ASP A 46 -0.48 19.02 -16.03
CA ASP A 46 0.14 17.97 -16.84
C ASP A 46 0.50 16.75 -15.96
N LEU A 47 0.05 15.57 -16.36
CA LEU A 47 0.33 14.31 -15.65
C LEU A 47 1.84 14.06 -15.48
N ASN A 48 2.67 14.51 -16.41
CA ASN A 48 4.13 14.34 -16.31
C ASN A 48 4.75 15.12 -15.15
N ASP A 49 4.03 16.06 -14.58
CA ASP A 49 4.50 16.91 -13.47
C ASP A 49 4.00 16.44 -12.11
N THR A 50 3.42 15.26 -12.03
CA THR A 50 2.87 14.72 -10.79
C THR A 50 3.12 13.21 -10.65
N VAL A 51 2.62 12.66 -9.53
CA VAL A 51 2.60 11.21 -9.30
C VAL A 51 1.36 10.64 -9.95
N ASP A 52 1.54 9.64 -10.80
CA ASP A 52 0.43 8.92 -11.41
C ASP A 52 -0.13 7.90 -10.41
N TYR A 53 -1.32 8.17 -9.83
CA TYR A 53 -1.93 7.27 -8.86
C TYR A 53 -2.34 5.91 -9.46
N VAL A 54 -2.51 5.80 -10.77
CA VAL A 54 -2.74 4.49 -11.42
C VAL A 54 -1.53 3.59 -11.22
N LYS A 55 -0.31 4.16 -11.30
CA LYS A 55 0.91 3.41 -11.01
C LYS A 55 0.99 2.97 -9.57
N ILE A 56 0.51 3.80 -8.64
CA ILE A 56 0.44 3.42 -7.22
C ILE A 56 -0.44 2.18 -7.06
N ILE A 57 -1.62 2.17 -7.66
CA ILE A 57 -2.54 1.03 -7.59
C ILE A 57 -1.92 -0.23 -8.20
N GLU A 58 -1.28 -0.09 -9.36
CA GLU A 58 -0.59 -1.21 -10.02
C GLU A 58 0.51 -1.80 -9.13
N ILE A 59 1.33 -0.95 -8.51
CA ILE A 59 2.39 -1.37 -7.60
C ILE A 59 1.80 -2.15 -6.42
N VAL A 60 0.73 -1.63 -5.80
CA VAL A 60 0.07 -2.31 -4.69
C VAL A 60 -0.38 -3.71 -5.10
N LYS A 61 -1.06 -3.82 -6.23
CA LYS A 61 -1.55 -5.11 -6.73
C LYS A 61 -0.40 -6.09 -7.00
N GLN A 62 0.68 -5.62 -7.61
CA GLN A 62 1.85 -6.45 -7.91
C GLN A 62 2.53 -6.95 -6.65
N GLN A 63 2.77 -6.06 -5.68
CA GLN A 63 3.48 -6.42 -4.45
C GLN A 63 2.63 -7.29 -3.54
N MET A 64 1.33 -7.05 -3.48
CA MET A 64 0.42 -7.88 -2.68
C MET A 64 0.24 -9.29 -3.26
N ALA A 65 0.48 -9.49 -4.54
CA ALA A 65 0.42 -10.80 -5.18
C ALA A 65 1.59 -11.73 -4.78
N ILE A 66 2.68 -11.18 -4.29
CA ILE A 66 3.86 -11.94 -3.85
C ILE A 66 3.68 -12.28 -2.37
N ARG A 67 3.48 -13.58 -2.09
CA ARG A 67 3.19 -14.04 -0.73
C ARG A 67 4.30 -13.69 0.27
N ALA A 68 3.90 -13.31 1.48
CA ALA A 68 4.79 -13.08 2.62
C ALA A 68 4.17 -13.67 3.89
N ASN A 69 5.02 -14.01 4.88
CA ASN A 69 4.56 -14.52 6.16
C ASN A 69 3.98 -13.41 7.04
N MET A 70 4.53 -12.21 6.96
CA MET A 70 4.15 -11.07 7.78
C MET A 70 3.77 -9.90 6.88
N ILE A 71 2.67 -9.21 7.20
CA ILE A 71 2.17 -8.11 6.35
C ILE A 71 3.07 -6.87 6.35
N GLU A 72 3.95 -6.74 7.33
CA GLU A 72 4.98 -5.69 7.32
C GLU A 72 5.88 -5.78 6.08
N HIS A 73 6.12 -7.00 5.61
CA HIS A 73 7.01 -7.22 4.48
C HIS A 73 6.47 -6.68 3.15
N PRO A 74 5.25 -7.04 2.69
CA PRO A 74 4.67 -6.41 1.50
C PRO A 74 4.42 -4.91 1.69
N ALA A 75 4.09 -4.45 2.91
CA ALA A 75 3.95 -3.02 3.17
C ALA A 75 5.26 -2.27 2.85
N LYS A 76 6.40 -2.78 3.30
CA LYS A 76 7.71 -2.21 3.02
C LYS A 76 8.06 -2.26 1.53
N ARG A 77 7.75 -3.37 0.86
CA ARG A 77 7.97 -3.49 -0.59
C ARG A 77 7.18 -2.43 -1.37
N ILE A 78 5.95 -2.17 -0.96
CA ILE A 78 5.11 -1.14 -1.58
C ILE A 78 5.74 0.24 -1.38
N VAL A 79 6.17 0.57 -0.16
CA VAL A 79 6.87 1.83 0.12
C VAL A 79 8.08 1.99 -0.81
N ASP A 80 8.93 0.96 -0.85
CA ASP A 80 10.18 1.01 -1.62
C ASP A 80 9.92 1.12 -3.13
N ALA A 81 8.83 0.55 -3.62
CA ALA A 81 8.47 0.62 -5.04
C ALA A 81 7.86 1.96 -5.44
N ILE A 82 7.21 2.65 -4.51
CA ILE A 82 6.60 3.96 -4.77
C ILE A 82 7.60 5.11 -4.64
N LEU A 83 8.54 5.01 -3.70
CA LEU A 83 9.52 6.09 -3.44
C LEU A 83 10.25 6.60 -4.70
N PRO A 84 10.64 5.75 -5.68
CA PRO A 84 11.31 6.24 -6.89
C PRO A 84 10.42 6.98 -7.89
N LEU A 85 9.11 6.99 -7.71
CA LEU A 85 8.21 7.65 -8.63
C LEU A 85 8.45 9.16 -8.63
N ASN A 86 8.15 9.80 -9.76
CA ASN A 86 8.39 11.23 -9.96
C ASN A 86 7.67 12.07 -8.88
N LYS A 87 8.39 13.05 -8.30
CA LYS A 87 7.88 14.02 -7.32
C LYS A 87 7.58 13.45 -5.93
N VAL A 88 7.76 12.16 -5.69
CA VAL A 88 7.50 11.54 -4.39
C VAL A 88 8.57 11.95 -3.39
N GLN A 89 8.13 12.35 -2.18
CA GLN A 89 9.03 12.69 -1.08
C GLN A 89 8.90 11.74 0.10
N LYS A 90 7.67 11.33 0.42
CA LYS A 90 7.41 10.39 1.52
C LYS A 90 6.24 9.50 1.16
N VAL A 91 6.31 8.25 1.57
CA VAL A 91 5.25 7.26 1.37
C VAL A 91 4.91 6.61 2.70
N THR A 92 3.61 6.56 3.01
CA THR A 92 3.07 5.83 4.15
C THR A 92 2.11 4.79 3.62
N VAL A 93 2.29 3.52 4.02
CA VAL A 93 1.45 2.41 3.59
C VAL A 93 0.88 1.71 4.82
N GLU A 94 -0.44 1.56 4.84
CA GLU A 94 -1.15 0.74 5.81
C GLU A 94 -1.71 -0.49 5.11
N VAL A 95 -1.43 -1.67 5.67
CA VAL A 95 -2.02 -2.93 5.22
C VAL A 95 -2.90 -3.48 6.33
N GLU A 96 -4.19 -3.69 6.01
CA GLU A 96 -5.19 -4.20 6.94
C GLU A 96 -5.54 -5.63 6.58
N LYS A 97 -5.52 -6.52 7.58
CA LYS A 97 -6.10 -7.87 7.47
C LYS A 97 -7.55 -7.82 7.90
N ILE A 98 -8.44 -8.28 7.04
CA ILE A 98 -9.87 -8.32 7.33
C ILE A 98 -10.22 -9.71 7.83
N GLN A 99 -10.70 -9.81 9.09
CA GLN A 99 -11.14 -11.05 9.74
C GLN A 99 -10.15 -12.20 9.57
N PRO A 100 -8.89 -12.06 10.03
CA PRO A 100 -7.95 -13.17 9.98
C PRO A 100 -8.43 -14.33 10.86
N PRO A 101 -7.95 -15.58 10.59
CA PRO A 101 -8.44 -16.78 11.29
C PRO A 101 -7.86 -16.89 12.71
N ILE A 102 -8.24 -15.96 13.58
CA ILE A 102 -7.83 -15.89 14.99
C ILE A 102 -9.08 -16.00 15.84
N ASP A 103 -9.04 -16.83 16.88
CA ASP A 103 -10.17 -17.06 17.79
C ASP A 103 -10.31 -15.89 18.75
N ALA A 104 -10.88 -14.79 18.25
CA ALA A 104 -11.19 -13.59 19.02
C ALA A 104 -12.17 -12.72 18.23
N THR A 105 -12.80 -11.78 18.91
CA THR A 105 -13.67 -10.79 18.27
C THR A 105 -12.93 -9.45 18.19
N PHE A 106 -12.68 -9.00 16.98
CA PHE A 106 -12.06 -7.70 16.71
C PHE A 106 -12.36 -7.29 15.25
N ASP A 107 -12.20 -6.01 14.94
CA ASP A 107 -12.55 -5.50 13.61
C ASP A 107 -11.47 -5.82 12.57
N LYS A 108 -10.23 -5.50 12.86
CA LYS A 108 -9.12 -5.67 11.92
C LYS A 108 -7.79 -5.65 12.64
N ILE A 109 -6.78 -6.13 11.94
CA ILE A 109 -5.37 -5.95 12.30
C ILE A 109 -4.73 -5.15 11.18
N SER A 110 -3.97 -4.12 11.52
CA SER A 110 -3.26 -3.36 10.50
C SER A 110 -1.83 -3.06 10.93
N VAL A 111 -0.97 -2.90 9.93
CA VAL A 111 0.39 -2.39 10.12
C VAL A 111 0.58 -1.19 9.22
N THR A 112 1.30 -0.19 9.71
CA THR A 112 1.61 1.01 8.95
C THR A 112 3.12 1.17 8.93
N THR A 113 3.69 1.38 7.75
CA THR A 113 5.11 1.64 7.58
C THR A 113 5.32 2.83 6.65
N GLU A 114 6.46 3.49 6.77
CA GLU A 114 6.75 4.67 5.98
C GLU A 114 8.21 4.71 5.54
N GLY A 115 8.46 5.49 4.50
CA GLY A 115 9.80 5.78 4.03
C GLY A 115 9.85 7.14 3.35
N SER A 116 11.03 7.73 3.30
CA SER A 116 11.26 9.05 2.71
C SER A 116 12.46 9.03 1.77
N ASN A 117 12.39 9.85 0.76
CA ASN A 117 13.56 10.17 -0.07
C ASN A 117 14.46 11.20 0.59
#